data_30bcf07185c2be3342763e177bcfc484
#
_entry.id   30bcf07185c2be3342763e177bcfc484
#
_cell.length_a   1.000
_cell.length_b   1.000
_cell.length_c   1.000
_cell.angle_alpha   90.00
_cell.angle_beta   90.00
_cell.angle_gamma   90.00
#
_symmetry.space_group_name_H-M   'P 1'
#
loop_
_entity.id
_entity.type
_entity.pdbx_description
1 polymer ?
#
loop_
_entity_poly.entity_id
_entity_poly.type
_entity_poly.pdbx_seq_one_letter_code
_entity_poly.pdbx_strand_id
1 'polypeptide(L)'
;MRPLISVSELHRLLGRDHATLLDVRWSLGESGGHEEYLAGHIPGAVYVDLETELTGPPGPEGRHPLPPPHVFAEAMQRAGVREDLQVVVYDGGSGLAAARLWWMLTDAGLRLVRVLNGGYPRWVARGLPVQTGEVTPLRSAFVPEPGHRPVVDPDGVVRHLASGGAVYDVRAAERYRGENETIDPVAGHIPGARSLPLATLVRGGRFAARGELAASTSHLRAGDVLSCGSGITAAAVMLAAEQAGVTGLVLFPGSWSQWIADPARPIATGPEPGALPTP
;
A
#
# COMPACT_ATOMS: atom_id res chain seq x y z
N MET A 1 -5.37 -2.40 16.95
CA MET A 1 -5.99 -3.55 16.22
C MET A 1 -4.96 -4.12 15.27
N ARG A 2 -5.01 -5.42 14.92
CA ARG A 2 -4.13 -6.00 13.89
C ARG A 2 -4.68 -5.68 12.50
N PRO A 3 -3.85 -5.22 11.55
CA PRO A 3 -4.34 -4.75 10.26
C PRO A 3 -4.73 -5.86 9.26
N LEU A 4 -4.32 -7.12 9.48
CA LEU A 4 -4.75 -8.24 8.64
C LEU A 4 -5.96 -8.96 9.22
N ILE A 5 -6.89 -9.38 8.34
CA ILE A 5 -8.05 -10.23 8.65
C ILE A 5 -7.99 -11.51 7.82
N SER A 6 -8.37 -12.64 8.41
CA SER A 6 -8.52 -13.90 7.68
C SER A 6 -9.88 -14.00 7.01
N VAL A 7 -9.98 -14.88 5.99
CA VAL A 7 -11.27 -15.18 5.33
C VAL A 7 -12.34 -15.62 6.32
N SER A 8 -11.98 -16.49 7.28
CA SER A 8 -12.95 -16.98 8.27
C SER A 8 -13.43 -15.88 9.23
N GLU A 9 -12.57 -14.92 9.58
CA GLU A 9 -12.96 -13.76 10.39
C GLU A 9 -13.84 -12.81 9.59
N LEU A 10 -13.50 -12.53 8.32
CA LEU A 10 -14.32 -11.69 7.45
C LEU A 10 -15.69 -12.30 7.22
N HIS A 11 -15.78 -13.59 6.92
CA HIS A 11 -17.06 -14.27 6.71
C HIS A 11 -17.99 -14.14 7.94
N ARG A 12 -17.44 -14.28 9.15
CA ARG A 12 -18.22 -14.06 10.40
C ARG A 12 -18.63 -12.60 10.63
N LEU A 13 -17.79 -11.66 10.16
CA LEU A 13 -18.06 -10.23 10.29
C LEU A 13 -19.19 -9.80 9.37
N LEU A 14 -19.20 -10.26 8.13
CA LEU A 14 -20.24 -9.94 7.13
C LEU A 14 -21.63 -10.47 7.55
N GLY A 15 -21.70 -11.60 8.24
CA GLY A 15 -22.97 -12.11 8.76
C GLY A 15 -23.63 -11.25 9.84
N ARG A 16 -23.04 -10.10 10.20
CA ARG A 16 -23.54 -9.17 11.24
C ARG A 16 -23.83 -7.77 10.73
N ASP A 17 -23.65 -7.50 9.44
CA ASP A 17 -23.78 -6.17 8.80
C ASP A 17 -22.95 -5.05 9.46
N HIS A 18 -21.74 -5.38 9.93
CA HIS A 18 -20.91 -4.46 10.72
C HIS A 18 -19.62 -4.04 10.00
N ALA A 19 -19.57 -4.13 8.67
CA ALA A 19 -18.39 -3.73 7.92
C ALA A 19 -18.73 -3.11 6.57
N THR A 20 -17.99 -2.08 6.19
CA THR A 20 -17.86 -1.63 4.80
C THR A 20 -16.77 -2.46 4.14
N LEU A 21 -17.08 -3.04 2.99
CA LEU A 21 -16.15 -3.88 2.24
C LEU A 21 -15.76 -3.20 0.93
N LEU A 22 -14.44 -3.06 0.69
CA LEU A 22 -13.89 -2.36 -0.47
C LEU A 22 -13.03 -3.31 -1.30
N ASP A 23 -13.32 -3.38 -2.59
CA ASP A 23 -12.57 -4.14 -3.60
C ASP A 23 -11.65 -3.19 -4.37
N VAL A 24 -10.35 -3.39 -4.29
CA VAL A 24 -9.34 -2.55 -4.98
C VAL A 24 -8.52 -3.44 -5.90
N ARG A 25 -9.18 -4.23 -6.75
CA ARG A 25 -8.47 -5.04 -7.74
C ARG A 25 -7.78 -4.17 -8.77
N TRP A 26 -6.48 -4.35 -8.86
CA TRP A 26 -5.60 -3.59 -9.73
C TRP A 26 -4.33 -4.36 -10.03
N SER A 27 -3.81 -4.21 -11.23
CA SER A 27 -2.51 -4.69 -11.67
C SER A 27 -1.80 -3.58 -12.43
N LEU A 28 -0.50 -3.41 -12.23
CA LEU A 28 0.27 -2.36 -12.88
C LEU A 28 0.27 -2.53 -14.41
N GLY A 29 -0.22 -1.52 -15.12
CA GLY A 29 -0.25 -1.50 -16.59
C GLY A 29 -1.38 -2.32 -17.20
N GLU A 30 -2.30 -2.84 -16.39
CA GLU A 30 -3.49 -3.56 -16.85
C GLU A 30 -4.75 -2.74 -16.53
N SER A 31 -5.67 -2.68 -17.48
CA SER A 31 -7.04 -2.20 -17.28
C SER A 31 -7.95 -3.42 -17.18
N GLY A 32 -8.82 -3.50 -16.20
CA GLY A 32 -9.72 -4.66 -16.10
C GLY A 32 -10.19 -4.96 -14.68
N GLY A 33 -9.67 -4.24 -13.69
CA GLY A 33 -10.04 -4.45 -12.28
C GLY A 33 -11.54 -4.28 -12.02
N HIS A 34 -12.18 -3.31 -12.70
CA HIS A 34 -13.63 -3.09 -12.60
C HIS A 34 -14.43 -4.21 -13.28
N GLU A 35 -14.02 -4.64 -14.47
CA GLU A 35 -14.67 -5.76 -15.18
C GLU A 35 -14.56 -7.06 -14.38
N GLU A 36 -13.40 -7.33 -13.78
CA GLU A 36 -13.22 -8.47 -12.89
C GLU A 36 -14.11 -8.38 -11.64
N TYR A 37 -14.27 -7.19 -11.08
CA TYR A 37 -15.17 -6.95 -9.95
C TYR A 37 -16.63 -7.23 -10.37
N LEU A 38 -17.08 -6.71 -11.52
CA LEU A 38 -18.44 -6.95 -12.03
C LEU A 38 -18.72 -8.43 -12.31
N ALA A 39 -17.71 -9.18 -12.78
CA ALA A 39 -17.79 -10.60 -13.01
C ALA A 39 -17.91 -11.44 -11.73
N GLY A 40 -17.38 -10.92 -10.61
CA GLY A 40 -17.51 -11.57 -9.31
C GLY A 40 -16.69 -10.89 -8.21
N HIS A 41 -17.34 -10.62 -7.07
CA HIS A 41 -16.73 -10.00 -5.88
C HIS A 41 -17.33 -10.60 -4.59
N ILE A 42 -16.74 -10.26 -3.45
CA ILE A 42 -17.30 -10.65 -2.14
C ILE A 42 -18.62 -9.89 -1.91
N PRO A 43 -19.72 -10.57 -1.52
CA PRO A 43 -21.02 -9.93 -1.41
C PRO A 43 -21.01 -8.62 -0.60
N GLY A 44 -21.60 -7.57 -1.16
CA GLY A 44 -21.66 -6.23 -0.58
C GLY A 44 -20.39 -5.39 -0.74
N ALA A 45 -19.35 -5.89 -1.41
CA ALA A 45 -18.15 -5.11 -1.69
C ALA A 45 -18.41 -4.01 -2.72
N VAL A 46 -17.84 -2.83 -2.48
CA VAL A 46 -17.87 -1.69 -3.40
C VAL A 46 -16.50 -1.56 -4.07
N TYR A 47 -16.49 -1.38 -5.38
CA TYR A 47 -15.25 -1.17 -6.13
C TYR A 47 -14.68 0.22 -5.89
N VAL A 48 -13.36 0.28 -5.72
CA VAL A 48 -12.56 1.51 -5.62
C VAL A 48 -11.42 1.40 -6.63
N ASP A 49 -11.36 2.35 -7.54
CA ASP A 49 -10.35 2.39 -8.60
C ASP A 49 -9.04 3.01 -8.08
N LEU A 50 -7.93 2.27 -8.17
CA LEU A 50 -6.65 2.75 -7.68
C LEU A 50 -6.13 3.92 -8.51
N GLU A 51 -6.25 3.88 -9.83
CA GLU A 51 -5.65 4.87 -10.72
C GLU A 51 -6.36 6.23 -10.65
N THR A 52 -7.67 6.24 -10.46
CA THR A 52 -8.48 7.46 -10.51
C THR A 52 -8.90 7.98 -9.14
N GLU A 53 -9.00 7.11 -8.13
CA GLU A 53 -9.54 7.46 -6.81
C GLU A 53 -8.48 7.46 -5.69
N LEU A 54 -7.41 6.63 -5.85
CA LEU A 54 -6.35 6.50 -4.85
C LEU A 54 -5.01 7.07 -5.31
N THR A 55 -4.99 7.70 -6.49
CA THR A 55 -3.79 8.21 -7.13
C THR A 55 -4.09 9.54 -7.80
N GLY A 56 -3.18 10.50 -7.68
CA GLY A 56 -3.19 11.71 -8.46
C GLY A 56 -2.54 11.48 -9.84
N PRO A 57 -2.65 12.44 -10.77
CA PRO A 57 -2.04 12.32 -12.09
C PRO A 57 -0.52 12.14 -11.97
N PRO A 58 0.08 11.24 -12.79
CA PRO A 58 1.53 11.04 -12.78
C PRO A 58 2.27 12.31 -13.22
N GLY A 59 3.43 12.56 -12.60
CA GLY A 59 4.18 13.79 -12.85
C GLY A 59 5.44 13.90 -11.97
N PRO A 60 5.88 15.14 -11.68
CA PRO A 60 7.05 15.37 -10.84
C PRO A 60 6.97 14.77 -9.44
N GLU A 61 5.77 14.53 -8.93
CA GLU A 61 5.53 13.89 -7.62
C GLU A 61 5.56 12.36 -7.70
N GLY A 62 5.90 11.80 -8.86
CA GLY A 62 6.02 10.36 -9.10
C GLY A 62 4.91 9.78 -9.97
N ARG A 63 4.92 8.46 -10.13
CA ARG A 63 3.96 7.73 -10.97
C ARG A 63 2.58 7.58 -10.32
N HIS A 64 2.52 7.40 -8.99
CA HIS A 64 1.27 7.25 -8.24
C HIS A 64 1.29 8.18 -7.01
N PRO A 65 1.31 9.51 -7.21
CA PRO A 65 1.24 10.45 -6.08
C PRO A 65 -0.06 10.24 -5.28
N LEU A 66 -0.12 10.75 -4.07
CA LEU A 66 -1.37 10.74 -3.32
C LEU A 66 -2.41 11.61 -4.05
N PRO A 67 -3.68 11.20 -4.12
CA PRO A 67 -4.71 11.99 -4.79
C PRO A 67 -5.00 13.27 -4.02
N PRO A 68 -5.58 14.29 -4.66
CA PRO A 68 -6.11 15.44 -3.97
C PRO A 68 -7.12 14.98 -2.89
N PRO A 69 -7.14 15.61 -1.70
CA PRO A 69 -7.99 15.18 -0.58
C PRO A 69 -9.49 15.08 -0.93
N HIS A 70 -10.00 15.97 -1.80
CA HIS A 70 -11.40 15.95 -2.21
C HIS A 70 -11.73 14.73 -3.11
N VAL A 71 -10.80 14.28 -3.95
CA VAL A 71 -10.97 13.07 -4.79
C VAL A 71 -11.10 11.84 -3.90
N PHE A 72 -10.21 11.71 -2.91
CA PHE A 72 -10.28 10.61 -1.95
C PHE A 72 -11.56 10.67 -1.11
N ALA A 73 -11.96 11.86 -0.62
CA ALA A 73 -13.20 12.04 0.12
C ALA A 73 -14.42 11.60 -0.68
N GLU A 74 -14.52 12.04 -1.94
CA GLU A 74 -15.60 11.68 -2.86
C GLU A 74 -15.71 10.16 -3.06
N ALA A 75 -14.58 9.50 -3.32
CA ALA A 75 -14.52 8.06 -3.50
C ALA A 75 -14.98 7.30 -2.24
N MET A 76 -14.51 7.70 -1.07
CA MET A 76 -14.87 7.05 0.19
C MET A 76 -16.32 7.30 0.58
N GLN A 77 -16.85 8.50 0.31
CA GLN A 77 -18.27 8.81 0.51
C GLN A 77 -19.16 7.98 -0.42
N ARG A 78 -18.79 7.89 -1.72
CA ARG A 78 -19.49 7.04 -2.71
C ARG A 78 -19.48 5.58 -2.27
N ALA A 79 -18.36 5.12 -1.74
CA ALA A 79 -18.19 3.75 -1.25
C ALA A 79 -18.87 3.48 0.10
N GLY A 80 -19.54 4.46 0.70
CA GLY A 80 -20.26 4.30 1.95
C GLY A 80 -19.37 4.11 3.18
N VAL A 81 -18.12 4.60 3.15
CA VAL A 81 -17.18 4.51 4.28
C VAL A 81 -17.69 5.33 5.46
N ARG A 82 -17.67 4.74 6.65
CA ARG A 82 -18.10 5.37 7.92
C ARG A 82 -17.09 5.11 9.02
N GLU A 83 -16.90 6.07 9.90
CA GLU A 83 -15.94 5.98 11.02
C GLU A 83 -16.36 5.00 12.12
N ASP A 84 -17.65 4.81 12.29
CA ASP A 84 -18.24 3.92 13.30
C ASP A 84 -18.29 2.44 12.87
N LEU A 85 -17.97 2.15 11.59
CA LEU A 85 -17.94 0.79 11.06
C LEU A 85 -16.52 0.33 10.78
N GLN A 86 -16.32 -0.99 10.87
CA GLN A 86 -15.08 -1.57 10.41
C GLN A 86 -15.01 -1.52 8.88
N VAL A 87 -13.87 -1.05 8.35
CA VAL A 87 -13.59 -1.13 6.92
C VAL A 87 -12.67 -2.33 6.67
N VAL A 88 -13.04 -3.18 5.71
CA VAL A 88 -12.18 -4.26 5.23
C VAL A 88 -11.89 -4.05 3.76
N VAL A 89 -10.61 -4.01 3.42
CA VAL A 89 -10.12 -3.82 2.06
C VAL A 89 -9.56 -5.12 1.52
N TYR A 90 -9.79 -5.42 0.26
CA TYR A 90 -9.13 -6.54 -0.42
C TYR A 90 -8.81 -6.22 -1.88
N ASP A 91 -7.92 -7.02 -2.46
CA ASP A 91 -7.55 -6.94 -3.88
C ASP A 91 -7.52 -8.33 -4.55
N GLY A 92 -6.90 -8.42 -5.72
CA GLY A 92 -6.68 -9.65 -6.47
C GLY A 92 -5.72 -10.65 -5.83
N GLY A 93 -5.28 -10.43 -4.59
CA GLY A 93 -4.45 -11.37 -3.82
C GLY A 93 -3.01 -10.95 -3.62
N SER A 94 -2.54 -9.88 -4.28
CA SER A 94 -1.18 -9.35 -4.06
C SER A 94 -1.02 -8.63 -2.71
N GLY A 95 -2.10 -8.06 -2.19
CA GLY A 95 -2.13 -7.21 -1.01
C GLY A 95 -1.58 -5.80 -1.24
N LEU A 96 -1.20 -5.44 -2.46
CA LEU A 96 -0.55 -4.16 -2.80
C LEU A 96 -1.55 -3.00 -2.83
N ALA A 97 -2.57 -3.12 -3.67
CA ALA A 97 -3.60 -2.10 -3.81
C ALA A 97 -4.43 -1.97 -2.53
N ALA A 98 -4.76 -3.10 -1.91
CA ALA A 98 -5.45 -3.11 -0.62
C ALA A 98 -4.64 -2.42 0.49
N ALA A 99 -3.32 -2.61 0.53
CA ALA A 99 -2.45 -1.93 1.49
C ALA A 99 -2.33 -0.43 1.22
N ARG A 100 -2.36 0.01 -0.05
CA ARG A 100 -2.39 1.44 -0.40
C ARG A 100 -3.65 2.10 0.18
N LEU A 101 -4.83 1.53 -0.06
CA LEU A 101 -6.08 2.07 0.49
C LEU A 101 -6.13 1.96 2.02
N TRP A 102 -5.66 0.87 2.61
CA TRP A 102 -5.53 0.74 4.07
C TRP A 102 -4.68 1.86 4.66
N TRP A 103 -3.53 2.16 4.04
CA TRP A 103 -2.65 3.23 4.48
C TRP A 103 -3.37 4.59 4.41
N MET A 104 -4.03 4.89 3.30
CA MET A 104 -4.74 6.16 3.10
C MET A 104 -5.92 6.33 4.07
N LEU A 105 -6.71 5.28 4.30
CA LEU A 105 -7.81 5.33 5.27
C LEU A 105 -7.30 5.54 6.69
N THR A 106 -6.20 4.91 7.06
CA THR A 106 -5.61 5.10 8.39
C THR A 106 -4.90 6.45 8.53
N ASP A 107 -4.33 6.99 7.47
CA ASP A 107 -3.84 8.38 7.41
C ASP A 107 -4.97 9.39 7.54
N ALA A 108 -6.13 9.09 6.97
CA ALA A 108 -7.36 9.88 7.08
C ALA A 108 -8.07 9.76 8.46
N GLY A 109 -7.46 9.09 9.44
CA GLY A 109 -7.97 9.01 10.81
C GLY A 109 -8.78 7.76 11.16
N LEU A 110 -9.11 6.88 10.20
CA LEU A 110 -9.87 5.67 10.51
C LEU A 110 -9.05 4.65 11.31
N ARG A 111 -9.59 4.18 12.42
CA ARG A 111 -8.91 3.25 13.33
C ARG A 111 -9.27 1.77 13.09
N LEU A 112 -10.40 1.51 12.46
CA LEU A 112 -10.97 0.18 12.27
C LEU A 112 -10.82 -0.27 10.80
N VAL A 113 -9.59 -0.27 10.28
CA VAL A 113 -9.29 -0.68 8.90
C VAL A 113 -8.46 -1.95 8.89
N ARG A 114 -8.87 -2.94 8.12
CA ARG A 114 -8.16 -4.22 7.96
C ARG A 114 -8.06 -4.63 6.49
N VAL A 115 -7.04 -5.40 6.16
CA VAL A 115 -6.84 -5.97 4.82
C VAL A 115 -7.07 -7.47 4.86
N LEU A 116 -7.84 -8.00 3.91
CA LEU A 116 -8.06 -9.45 3.76
C LEU A 116 -6.80 -10.13 3.25
N ASN A 117 -6.20 -10.96 4.09
CA ASN A 117 -4.96 -11.66 3.75
C ASN A 117 -5.21 -12.75 2.69
N GLY A 118 -4.67 -12.52 1.49
CA GLY A 118 -4.83 -13.36 0.31
C GLY A 118 -6.00 -12.96 -0.61
N GLY A 119 -6.67 -11.84 -0.33
CA GLY A 119 -7.63 -11.18 -1.21
C GLY A 119 -8.78 -12.04 -1.70
N TYR A 120 -9.36 -11.63 -2.83
CA TYR A 120 -10.51 -12.30 -3.46
C TYR A 120 -10.23 -13.77 -3.83
N PRO A 121 -9.07 -14.16 -4.39
CA PRO A 121 -8.81 -15.56 -4.72
C PRO A 121 -8.92 -16.49 -3.51
N ARG A 122 -8.53 -16.00 -2.33
CA ARG A 122 -8.62 -16.80 -1.10
C ARG A 122 -10.06 -16.98 -0.60
N TRP A 123 -10.90 -15.99 -0.83
CA TRP A 123 -12.34 -16.08 -0.56
C TRP A 123 -13.00 -17.15 -1.44
N VAL A 124 -12.76 -17.09 -2.75
CA VAL A 124 -13.28 -18.05 -3.72
C VAL A 124 -12.77 -19.47 -3.45
N ALA A 125 -11.49 -19.62 -3.14
CA ALA A 125 -10.90 -20.93 -2.81
C ALA A 125 -11.49 -21.59 -1.55
N ARG A 126 -12.27 -20.86 -0.76
CA ARG A 126 -13.04 -21.41 0.38
C ARG A 126 -14.48 -21.76 0.02
N GLY A 127 -14.88 -21.63 -1.23
CA GLY A 127 -16.24 -21.91 -1.70
C GLY A 127 -17.30 -20.97 -1.11
N LEU A 128 -16.89 -19.73 -0.73
CA LEU A 128 -17.80 -18.76 -0.12
C LEU A 128 -18.60 -18.01 -1.20
N PRO A 129 -19.76 -17.42 -0.84
CA PRO A 129 -20.64 -16.74 -1.79
C PRO A 129 -19.93 -15.63 -2.56
N VAL A 130 -20.31 -15.49 -3.84
CA VAL A 130 -19.86 -14.45 -4.76
C VAL A 130 -21.07 -13.70 -5.27
N GLN A 131 -20.95 -12.38 -5.38
CA GLN A 131 -21.93 -11.49 -5.99
C GLN A 131 -21.38 -10.98 -7.32
N THR A 132 -22.25 -10.69 -8.27
CA THR A 132 -21.93 -10.08 -9.57
C THR A 132 -22.65 -8.76 -9.74
N GLY A 133 -22.17 -7.92 -10.68
CA GLY A 133 -22.78 -6.61 -10.95
C GLY A 133 -22.32 -5.51 -9.99
N GLU A 134 -22.85 -4.31 -10.15
CA GLU A 134 -22.48 -3.15 -9.37
C GLU A 134 -23.15 -3.14 -7.99
N VAL A 135 -22.42 -2.71 -6.97
CA VAL A 135 -22.95 -2.45 -5.61
C VAL A 135 -22.91 -0.95 -5.36
N THR A 136 -24.08 -0.37 -5.10
CA THR A 136 -24.23 1.06 -4.80
C THR A 136 -24.76 1.23 -3.38
N PRO A 137 -23.91 1.50 -2.40
CA PRO A 137 -24.35 1.74 -1.02
C PRO A 137 -24.95 3.14 -0.88
N LEU A 138 -25.55 3.39 0.27
CA LEU A 138 -25.89 4.75 0.66
C LEU A 138 -24.61 5.59 0.81
N ARG A 139 -24.57 6.75 0.15
CA ARG A 139 -23.46 7.69 0.29
C ARG A 139 -23.29 8.12 1.74
N SER A 140 -22.06 8.10 2.22
CA SER A 140 -21.74 8.51 3.58
C SER A 140 -21.38 10.00 3.67
N ALA A 141 -21.24 10.51 4.90
CA ALA A 141 -20.75 11.84 5.20
C ALA A 141 -19.28 11.83 5.67
N PHE A 142 -18.51 10.82 5.29
CA PHE A 142 -17.11 10.69 5.70
C PHE A 142 -16.27 11.91 5.26
N VAL A 143 -15.53 12.48 6.20
CA VAL A 143 -14.59 13.58 5.96
C VAL A 143 -13.19 13.11 6.36
N PRO A 144 -12.27 12.89 5.40
CA PRO A 144 -10.92 12.47 5.74
C PRO A 144 -10.16 13.58 6.49
N GLU A 145 -9.47 13.19 7.54
CA GLU A 145 -8.54 14.05 8.30
C GLU A 145 -7.11 13.53 8.06
N PRO A 146 -6.42 13.93 6.96
CA PRO A 146 -5.10 13.42 6.65
C PRO A 146 -4.04 13.91 7.63
N GLY A 147 -2.92 13.16 7.75
CA GLY A 147 -1.79 13.51 8.60
C GLY A 147 -1.65 12.67 9.86
N HIS A 148 -2.40 11.57 9.97
CA HIS A 148 -2.22 10.61 11.07
C HIS A 148 -1.06 9.65 10.84
N ARG A 149 -0.50 9.63 9.62
CA ARG A 149 0.68 8.84 9.28
C ARG A 149 1.82 9.72 8.78
N PRO A 150 3.04 9.50 9.26
CA PRO A 150 4.17 10.31 8.83
C PRO A 150 4.54 10.01 7.37
N VAL A 151 4.79 11.08 6.62
CA VAL A 151 5.29 11.05 5.25
C VAL A 151 6.55 11.91 5.14
N VAL A 152 7.33 11.66 4.10
CA VAL A 152 8.54 12.42 3.80
C VAL A 152 8.62 12.68 2.29
N ASP A 153 9.14 13.85 1.93
CA ASP A 153 9.49 14.24 0.57
C ASP A 153 10.95 13.86 0.22
N PRO A 154 11.41 14.01 -1.02
CA PRO A 154 12.78 13.67 -1.40
C PRO A 154 13.85 14.38 -0.57
N ASP A 155 13.65 15.66 -0.23
CA ASP A 155 14.62 16.42 0.58
C ASP A 155 14.61 15.94 2.05
N GLY A 156 13.45 15.54 2.54
CA GLY A 156 13.32 14.88 3.83
C GLY A 156 14.04 13.54 3.88
N VAL A 157 14.02 12.75 2.80
CA VAL A 157 14.82 11.52 2.68
C VAL A 157 16.32 11.83 2.81
N VAL A 158 16.80 12.88 2.12
CA VAL A 158 18.20 13.33 2.23
C VAL A 158 18.55 13.73 3.68
N ARG A 159 17.70 14.57 4.29
CA ARG A 159 17.91 14.99 5.70
C ARG A 159 17.89 13.81 6.67
N HIS A 160 17.00 12.85 6.44
CA HIS A 160 16.87 11.65 7.27
C HIS A 160 18.13 10.78 7.20
N LEU A 161 18.64 10.51 6.00
CA LEU A 161 19.91 9.79 5.80
C LEU A 161 21.10 10.54 6.41
N ALA A 162 21.18 11.86 6.21
CA ALA A 162 22.26 12.69 6.76
C ALA A 162 22.27 12.70 8.31
N SER A 163 21.11 12.52 8.95
CA SER A 163 20.98 12.38 10.41
C SER A 163 21.26 10.96 10.94
N GLY A 164 21.64 10.02 10.06
CA GLY A 164 21.89 8.62 10.42
C GLY A 164 20.63 7.75 10.46
N GLY A 165 19.51 8.26 10.00
CA GLY A 165 18.25 7.51 9.86
C GLY A 165 18.32 6.43 8.78
N ALA A 166 17.47 5.42 8.86
CA ALA A 166 17.44 4.33 7.89
C ALA A 166 16.33 4.54 6.84
N VAL A 167 16.68 4.28 5.58
CA VAL A 167 15.75 4.23 4.44
C VAL A 167 15.79 2.83 3.86
N TYR A 168 14.62 2.25 3.59
CA TYR A 168 14.50 0.91 2.99
C TYR A 168 13.78 0.98 1.66
N ASP A 169 14.43 0.46 0.62
CA ASP A 169 13.83 0.21 -0.69
C ASP A 169 13.21 -1.20 -0.69
N VAL A 170 11.90 -1.27 -0.89
CA VAL A 170 11.14 -2.52 -0.80
C VAL A 170 10.81 -3.13 -2.15
N ARG A 171 11.38 -2.61 -3.25
CA ARG A 171 11.27 -3.20 -4.59
C ARG A 171 11.97 -4.57 -4.64
N ALA A 172 11.78 -5.28 -5.75
CA ALA A 172 12.56 -6.48 -6.05
C ALA A 172 14.07 -6.17 -6.02
N ALA A 173 14.85 -7.12 -5.50
CA ALA A 173 16.28 -6.92 -5.25
C ALA A 173 17.08 -6.58 -6.53
N GLU A 174 16.69 -7.15 -7.66
CA GLU A 174 17.30 -6.85 -8.97
C GLU A 174 17.02 -5.41 -9.41
N ARG A 175 15.83 -4.86 -9.15
CA ARG A 175 15.52 -3.46 -9.44
C ARG A 175 16.33 -2.51 -8.55
N TYR A 176 16.45 -2.84 -7.26
CA TYR A 176 17.30 -2.10 -6.32
C TYR A 176 18.75 -2.05 -6.84
N ARG A 177 19.31 -3.19 -7.28
CA ARG A 177 20.69 -3.25 -7.79
C ARG A 177 20.87 -2.56 -9.15
N GLY A 178 19.78 -2.19 -9.84
CA GLY A 178 19.84 -1.62 -11.18
C GLY A 178 20.10 -2.64 -12.29
N GLU A 179 19.82 -3.92 -12.04
CA GLU A 179 20.08 -5.02 -12.99
C GLU A 179 18.91 -5.30 -13.94
N ASN A 180 17.69 -5.10 -13.48
CA ASN A 180 16.46 -5.38 -14.25
C ASN A 180 15.39 -4.36 -13.93
N GLU A 181 15.51 -3.14 -14.48
CA GLU A 181 14.49 -2.10 -14.35
C GLU A 181 13.66 -2.06 -15.63
N THR A 182 12.41 -2.51 -15.53
CA THR A 182 11.45 -2.61 -16.65
C THR A 182 10.28 -1.64 -16.54
N ILE A 183 10.24 -0.86 -15.45
CA ILE A 183 9.09 -0.01 -15.12
C ILE A 183 9.48 1.47 -15.16
N ASP A 184 10.59 1.81 -14.50
CA ASP A 184 11.07 3.19 -14.41
C ASP A 184 12.18 3.45 -15.43
N PRO A 185 12.32 4.70 -15.96
CA PRO A 185 13.29 5.01 -17.01
C PRO A 185 14.75 4.98 -16.51
N VAL A 186 14.97 4.97 -15.21
CA VAL A 186 16.29 4.97 -14.59
C VAL A 186 16.42 3.80 -13.63
N ALA A 187 17.50 3.03 -13.76
CA ALA A 187 17.81 1.89 -12.90
C ALA A 187 18.65 2.29 -11.68
N GLY A 188 18.53 1.56 -10.58
CA GLY A 188 19.29 1.78 -9.36
C GLY A 188 18.41 2.09 -8.15
N HIS A 189 19.00 2.72 -7.12
CA HIS A 189 18.34 3.06 -5.87
C HIS A 189 18.83 4.38 -5.27
N ILE A 190 18.15 4.88 -4.27
CA ILE A 190 18.55 6.08 -3.50
C ILE A 190 19.83 5.75 -2.73
N PRO A 191 20.93 6.51 -2.90
CA PRO A 191 22.16 6.27 -2.15
C PRO A 191 21.93 6.32 -0.65
N GLY A 192 22.39 5.29 0.07
CA GLY A 192 22.15 5.10 1.50
C GLY A 192 20.92 4.27 1.83
N ALA A 193 20.03 4.00 0.88
CA ALA A 193 18.88 3.12 1.09
C ALA A 193 19.32 1.65 1.14
N ARG A 194 18.68 0.87 2.02
CA ARG A 194 18.92 -0.57 2.20
C ARG A 194 17.83 -1.37 1.50
N SER A 195 18.17 -2.51 0.91
CA SER A 195 17.20 -3.39 0.26
C SER A 195 16.39 -4.20 1.29
N LEU A 196 15.05 -4.14 1.18
CA LEU A 196 14.10 -4.96 1.95
C LEU A 196 12.95 -5.43 1.04
N PRO A 197 13.16 -6.35 0.13
CA PRO A 197 12.14 -6.75 -0.84
C PRO A 197 10.87 -7.28 -0.20
N LEU A 198 9.69 -6.78 -0.62
CA LEU A 198 8.39 -7.27 -0.17
C LEU A 198 8.25 -8.80 -0.34
N ALA A 199 8.89 -9.39 -1.35
CA ALA A 199 8.87 -10.82 -1.59
C ALA A 199 9.34 -11.66 -0.39
N THR A 200 10.11 -11.08 0.54
CA THR A 200 10.51 -11.74 1.79
C THR A 200 9.37 -11.86 2.81
N LEU A 201 8.32 -11.04 2.65
CA LEU A 201 7.18 -10.93 3.58
C LEU A 201 5.90 -11.59 3.05
N VAL A 202 5.90 -11.98 1.76
CA VAL A 202 4.72 -12.54 1.08
C VAL A 202 5.06 -13.90 0.48
N ARG A 203 4.14 -14.86 0.62
CA ARG A 203 4.26 -16.20 0.03
C ARG A 203 2.93 -16.61 -0.58
N GLY A 204 2.92 -16.93 -1.88
CA GLY A 204 1.70 -17.36 -2.59
C GLY A 204 0.55 -16.35 -2.48
N GLY A 205 0.84 -15.07 -2.70
CA GLY A 205 -0.15 -13.98 -2.64
C GLY A 205 -0.64 -13.64 -1.23
N ARG A 206 0.05 -14.06 -0.18
CA ARG A 206 -0.35 -13.83 1.21
C ARG A 206 0.81 -13.30 2.04
N PHE A 207 0.52 -12.37 2.92
CA PHE A 207 1.45 -12.03 3.98
C PHE A 207 1.74 -13.25 4.86
N ALA A 208 2.99 -13.43 5.22
CA ALA A 208 3.47 -14.53 6.04
C ALA A 208 2.82 -14.53 7.44
N ALA A 209 3.02 -15.60 8.20
CA ALA A 209 2.54 -15.68 9.57
C ALA A 209 3.20 -14.60 10.43
N ARG A 210 2.49 -14.13 11.46
CA ARG A 210 2.96 -13.03 12.32
C ARG A 210 4.38 -13.25 12.87
N GLY A 211 4.71 -14.47 13.28
CA GLY A 211 6.05 -14.78 13.79
C GLY A 211 7.15 -14.63 12.73
N GLU A 212 6.87 -15.05 11.49
CA GLU A 212 7.77 -14.88 10.36
C GLU A 212 7.92 -13.40 9.98
N LEU A 213 6.80 -12.66 9.95
CA LEU A 213 6.83 -11.21 9.74
C LEU A 213 7.67 -10.50 10.83
N ALA A 214 7.48 -10.86 12.10
CA ALA A 214 8.23 -10.29 13.20
C ALA A 214 9.74 -10.56 13.08
N ALA A 215 10.13 -11.75 12.65
CA ALA A 215 11.53 -12.08 12.39
C ALA A 215 12.10 -11.26 11.23
N SER A 216 11.36 -11.18 10.10
CA SER A 216 11.79 -10.46 8.90
C SER A 216 11.82 -8.94 9.06
N THR A 217 11.01 -8.36 9.94
CA THR A 217 10.92 -6.91 10.20
C THR A 217 11.57 -6.48 11.51
N SER A 218 12.28 -7.38 12.21
CA SER A 218 12.87 -7.13 13.54
C SER A 218 13.89 -6.00 13.58
N HIS A 219 14.47 -5.66 12.43
CA HIS A 219 15.44 -4.58 12.28
C HIS A 219 14.79 -3.20 12.06
N LEU A 220 13.51 -3.15 11.68
CA LEU A 220 12.78 -1.89 11.48
C LEU A 220 12.47 -1.20 12.81
N ARG A 221 12.51 0.12 12.80
CA ARG A 221 12.24 1.00 13.98
C ARG A 221 11.27 2.11 13.58
N ALA A 222 10.57 2.65 14.57
CA ALA A 222 9.80 3.87 14.37
C ALA A 222 10.71 4.99 13.84
N GLY A 223 10.25 5.71 12.83
CA GLY A 223 11.01 6.73 12.12
C GLY A 223 11.71 6.24 10.86
N ASP A 224 11.93 4.93 10.68
CA ASP A 224 12.52 4.41 9.43
C ASP A 224 11.63 4.73 8.23
N VAL A 225 12.26 5.14 7.13
CA VAL A 225 11.56 5.51 5.89
C VAL A 225 11.45 4.30 4.97
N LEU A 226 10.25 4.05 4.45
CA LEU A 226 10.01 3.06 3.40
C LEU A 226 9.77 3.73 2.04
N SER A 227 10.48 3.25 1.04
CA SER A 227 10.42 3.65 -0.37
C SER A 227 10.23 2.43 -1.26
N CYS A 228 9.56 2.60 -2.40
CA CYS A 228 9.48 1.56 -3.44
C CYS A 228 9.57 2.18 -4.84
N GLY A 229 8.81 1.74 -5.81
CA GLY A 229 8.69 2.39 -7.13
C GLY A 229 7.84 3.66 -7.09
N SER A 230 6.68 3.61 -6.41
CA SER A 230 5.65 4.67 -6.42
C SER A 230 4.74 4.69 -5.17
N GLY A 231 5.24 4.25 -4.02
CA GLY A 231 4.54 4.30 -2.73
C GLY A 231 3.52 3.18 -2.47
N ILE A 232 3.16 2.38 -3.47
CA ILE A 232 2.16 1.30 -3.31
C ILE A 232 2.75 0.12 -2.55
N THR A 233 3.88 -0.43 -3.01
CA THR A 233 4.54 -1.58 -2.36
C THR A 233 5.05 -1.22 -0.96
N ALA A 234 5.47 0.02 -0.73
CA ALA A 234 5.91 0.50 0.58
C ALA A 234 4.76 0.43 1.61
N ALA A 235 3.54 0.79 1.24
CA ALA A 235 2.37 0.63 2.11
C ALA A 235 2.12 -0.84 2.50
N ALA A 236 2.39 -1.80 1.60
CA ALA A 236 2.26 -3.22 1.90
C ALA A 236 3.32 -3.72 2.91
N VAL A 237 4.55 -3.21 2.84
CA VAL A 237 5.58 -3.51 3.86
C VAL A 237 5.22 -2.86 5.20
N MET A 238 4.67 -1.63 5.22
CA MET A 238 4.16 -1.01 6.45
C MET A 238 3.04 -1.83 7.08
N LEU A 239 2.09 -2.34 6.28
CA LEU A 239 1.02 -3.23 6.73
C LEU A 239 1.60 -4.50 7.38
N ALA A 240 2.59 -5.13 6.73
CA ALA A 240 3.26 -6.33 7.25
C ALA A 240 4.01 -6.06 8.56
N ALA A 241 4.71 -4.94 8.65
CA ALA A 241 5.43 -4.50 9.84
C ALA A 241 4.46 -4.24 11.02
N GLU A 242 3.34 -3.56 10.77
CA GLU A 242 2.32 -3.35 11.81
C GLU A 242 1.62 -4.65 12.23
N GLN A 243 1.42 -5.60 11.32
CA GLN A 243 0.94 -6.95 11.68
C GLN A 243 1.94 -7.66 12.61
N ALA A 244 3.23 -7.40 12.46
CA ALA A 244 4.30 -7.90 13.33
C ALA A 244 4.39 -7.15 14.67
N GLY A 245 3.94 -5.90 14.74
CA GLY A 245 3.98 -5.04 15.92
C GLY A 245 4.93 -3.85 15.81
N VAL A 246 5.53 -3.62 14.64
CA VAL A 246 6.36 -2.44 14.36
C VAL A 246 5.47 -1.33 13.82
N THR A 247 5.46 -0.18 14.49
CA THR A 247 4.64 1.00 14.14
C THR A 247 5.52 2.24 13.99
N GLY A 248 4.94 3.34 13.46
CA GLY A 248 5.64 4.62 13.33
C GLY A 248 6.65 4.68 12.19
N LEU A 249 6.54 3.78 11.21
CA LEU A 249 7.31 3.86 9.95
C LEU A 249 6.83 5.04 9.12
N VAL A 250 7.74 5.65 8.38
CA VAL A 250 7.51 6.83 7.53
C VAL A 250 7.38 6.38 6.08
N LEU A 251 6.36 6.86 5.37
CA LEU A 251 6.22 6.60 3.94
C LEU A 251 6.90 7.71 3.13
N PHE A 252 7.67 7.31 2.11
CA PHE A 252 8.02 8.20 1.00
C PHE A 252 7.04 7.92 -0.16
N PRO A 253 5.94 8.70 -0.31
CA PRO A 253 4.87 8.36 -1.26
C PRO A 253 5.32 8.33 -2.71
N GLY A 254 6.08 9.33 -3.16
CA GLY A 254 6.58 9.42 -4.53
C GLY A 254 7.66 8.39 -4.87
N SER A 255 8.39 7.92 -3.84
CA SER A 255 9.35 6.83 -3.97
C SER A 255 10.38 7.04 -5.09
N TRP A 256 10.86 5.95 -5.70
CA TRP A 256 11.86 5.99 -6.77
C TRP A 256 11.42 6.84 -7.96
N SER A 257 10.16 6.74 -8.39
CA SER A 257 9.65 7.50 -9.53
C SER A 257 9.70 9.02 -9.31
N GLN A 258 9.50 9.50 -8.08
CA GLN A 258 9.69 10.91 -7.73
C GLN A 258 11.17 11.26 -7.59
N TRP A 259 11.98 10.38 -7.00
CA TRP A 259 13.41 10.63 -6.82
C TRP A 259 14.11 10.91 -8.15
N ILE A 260 13.84 10.09 -9.16
CA ILE A 260 14.44 10.21 -10.50
C ILE A 260 13.81 11.28 -11.39
N ALA A 261 12.69 11.88 -10.98
CA ALA A 261 12.09 13.00 -11.70
C ALA A 261 13.00 14.26 -11.67
N ASP A 262 13.86 14.37 -10.67
CA ASP A 262 14.93 15.38 -10.60
C ASP A 262 16.27 14.74 -11.04
N PRO A 263 16.78 15.06 -12.24
CA PRO A 263 18.03 14.47 -12.75
C PRO A 263 19.28 14.88 -11.96
N ALA A 264 19.19 15.88 -11.10
CA ALA A 264 20.30 16.29 -10.23
C ALA A 264 20.45 15.37 -9.01
N ARG A 265 19.47 14.52 -8.71
CA ARG A 265 19.56 13.61 -7.56
C ARG A 265 20.50 12.45 -7.84
N PRO A 266 21.39 12.12 -6.88
CA PRO A 266 22.33 11.03 -7.03
C PRO A 266 21.64 9.67 -7.05
N ILE A 267 22.27 8.71 -7.74
CA ILE A 267 21.80 7.34 -7.91
C ILE A 267 22.91 6.39 -7.53
N ALA A 268 22.57 5.32 -6.82
CA ALA A 268 23.46 4.20 -6.58
C ALA A 268 22.97 2.96 -7.33
N THR A 269 23.90 2.06 -7.66
CA THR A 269 23.65 0.74 -8.25
C THR A 269 24.48 -0.32 -7.53
N GLY A 270 24.16 -1.60 -7.76
CA GLY A 270 24.79 -2.72 -7.08
C GLY A 270 24.13 -3.06 -5.75
N PRO A 271 24.68 -4.05 -5.02
CA PRO A 271 24.07 -4.59 -3.80
C PRO A 271 24.24 -3.68 -2.58
N GLU A 272 25.24 -2.81 -2.58
CA GLU A 272 25.57 -1.97 -1.44
C GLU A 272 24.73 -0.69 -1.42
N PRO A 273 24.34 -0.19 -0.25
CA PRO A 273 23.54 1.02 -0.14
C PRO A 273 24.16 2.27 -0.78
N GLY A 274 25.47 2.31 -0.91
CA GLY A 274 26.17 3.55 -1.27
C GLY A 274 26.04 4.62 -0.19
N ALA A 275 26.40 5.86 -0.55
CA ALA A 275 26.24 7.03 0.31
C ALA A 275 25.82 8.25 -0.50
N LEU A 276 25.08 9.16 0.11
CA LEU A 276 24.86 10.48 -0.47
C LEU A 276 26.19 11.21 -0.64
N PRO A 277 26.38 11.98 -1.71
CA PRO A 277 27.52 12.88 -1.82
C PRO A 277 27.59 13.79 -0.61
N THR A 278 28.79 13.98 -0.08
CA THR A 278 29.03 15.00 0.96
C THR A 278 28.80 16.37 0.34
N PRO A 279 28.08 17.30 1.00
CA PRO A 279 27.86 18.64 0.50
C PRO A 279 29.12 19.44 0.28
#